data_51bed2ea333a901b15ddabda2c8ebc1c
#
_entry.id   51bed2ea333a901b15ddabda2c8ebc1c
#
_cell.length_a   1.000
_cell.length_b   1.000
_cell.length_c   1.000
_cell.angle_alpha   90.00
_cell.angle_beta   90.00
_cell.angle_gamma   90.00
#
_symmetry.space_group_name_H-M   'P 1'
#
loop_
_entity.id
_entity.type
_entity.pdbx_description
1 polymer ?
#
loop_
_entity_poly.entity_id
_entity_poly.type
_entity_poly.pdbx_seq_one_letter_code
_entity_poly.pdbx_strand_id
1 'polypeptide(L)'
;KMVMEQKALAVSENKSNALEYSFPLEREEYLFITSPFGSRKDPLDSTKEQMHQGIDIRCNFEKVLSTENNGKVVSVNHNAQSSDGKSITVEYERENGKKVQVYYSHLSEINVKVGDTINAGTSIGISGNSGTRTTGPHLHFSVKNINADGTSRSIDPTAYLSEIAQKGNIKLQALHNGKDLLAKYTVQDESNQKTDVKVDTSLTPDNWMKKLLSSEDSGLGLSNIGDPIMNMVVTAFSSLMMLAVQIDNKNDEEKKSVISNALDKQSVDLTPIVPNMKACVLTINNEGKAILKADNGITQLSRELTSSELSRLSANLTNPNLSEVTKGLRVSGMISGLLLSQQASQN
;
A
#
# COMPACT_ATOMS: atom_id res chain seq x y z
N LYS A 1 -7.92 -48.10 1.13
CA LYS A 1 -6.81 -47.66 0.24
C LYS A 1 -7.16 -46.43 -0.61
N MET A 2 -8.33 -46.39 -1.24
CA MET A 2 -8.74 -45.23 -2.07
C MET A 2 -8.91 -43.92 -1.27
N VAL A 3 -9.42 -43.98 -0.05
CA VAL A 3 -9.65 -42.75 0.76
C VAL A 3 -8.35 -42.15 1.28
N MET A 4 -7.31 -42.97 1.49
CA MET A 4 -5.97 -42.46 1.88
C MET A 4 -5.21 -41.81 0.72
N GLU A 5 -5.36 -42.32 -0.51
CA GLU A 5 -4.76 -41.72 -1.69
C GLU A 5 -5.38 -40.36 -2.04
N GLN A 6 -6.71 -40.22 -1.88
CA GLN A 6 -7.38 -38.94 -2.08
C GLN A 6 -7.00 -37.89 -1.03
N LYS A 7 -6.78 -38.30 0.24
CA LYS A 7 -6.28 -37.41 1.28
C LYS A 7 -4.85 -36.95 1.04
N ALA A 8 -4.00 -37.84 0.53
CA ALA A 8 -2.61 -37.51 0.21
C ALA A 8 -2.52 -36.56 -1.00
N LEU A 9 -3.39 -36.74 -2.00
CA LEU A 9 -3.52 -35.85 -3.15
C LEU A 9 -4.06 -34.46 -2.76
N ALA A 10 -5.07 -34.39 -1.89
CA ALA A 10 -5.63 -33.14 -1.40
C ALA A 10 -4.61 -32.35 -0.55
N VAL A 11 -3.78 -33.04 0.24
CA VAL A 11 -2.67 -32.42 0.99
C VAL A 11 -1.55 -31.94 0.08
N SER A 12 -1.31 -32.66 -1.02
CA SER A 12 -0.34 -32.25 -2.04
C SER A 12 -0.81 -31.04 -2.84
N GLU A 13 -2.09 -30.96 -3.19
CA GLU A 13 -2.66 -29.81 -3.89
C GLU A 13 -2.69 -28.56 -3.00
N ASN A 14 -2.97 -28.71 -1.70
CA ASN A 14 -2.89 -27.60 -0.75
C ASN A 14 -1.45 -27.09 -0.52
N LYS A 15 -0.44 -27.92 -0.69
CA LYS A 15 0.96 -27.49 -0.62
C LYS A 15 1.41 -26.73 -1.84
N SER A 16 0.84 -27.00 -3.02
CA SER A 16 1.21 -26.29 -4.26
C SER A 16 0.65 -24.86 -4.31
N ASN A 17 -0.35 -24.51 -3.50
CA ASN A 17 -0.94 -23.18 -3.41
C ASN A 17 -0.45 -22.37 -2.20
N ALA A 18 0.51 -22.88 -1.42
CA ALA A 18 1.08 -22.15 -0.30
C ALA A 18 1.94 -20.99 -0.81
N LEU A 19 1.77 -19.81 -0.20
CA LEU A 19 2.59 -18.65 -0.50
C LEU A 19 4.05 -18.93 -0.12
N GLU A 20 4.99 -18.67 -1.02
CA GLU A 20 6.42 -18.71 -0.73
C GLU A 20 6.93 -17.35 -0.22
N TYR A 21 6.32 -16.27 -0.67
CA TYR A 21 6.68 -14.89 -0.32
C TYR A 21 5.43 -14.06 -0.12
N SER A 22 5.52 -13.02 0.69
CA SER A 22 4.44 -12.06 0.93
C SER A 22 5.03 -10.68 1.16
N PHE A 23 4.33 -9.65 0.76
CA PHE A 23 4.64 -8.30 1.23
C PHE A 23 4.20 -8.14 2.70
N PRO A 24 4.76 -7.17 3.43
CA PRO A 24 4.49 -7.01 4.86
C PRO A 24 3.06 -6.57 5.18
N LEU A 25 2.33 -6.09 4.20
CA LEU A 25 0.90 -5.74 4.28
C LEU A 25 0.15 -6.42 3.13
N GLU A 26 -1.12 -6.73 3.35
CA GLU A 26 -2.00 -7.26 2.31
C GLU A 26 -2.44 -6.12 1.38
N ARG A 27 -1.96 -6.13 0.16
CA ARG A 27 -2.29 -5.18 -0.91
C ARG A 27 -2.45 -5.91 -2.22
N GLU A 28 -3.30 -5.39 -3.10
CA GLU A 28 -3.54 -5.96 -4.43
C GLU A 28 -2.66 -5.32 -5.51
N GLU A 29 -2.43 -4.00 -5.43
CA GLU A 29 -1.76 -3.25 -6.48
C GLU A 29 -0.50 -2.53 -6.02
N TYR A 30 -0.54 -1.86 -4.86
CA TYR A 30 0.60 -1.04 -4.42
C TYR A 30 0.64 -0.82 -2.91
N LEU A 31 1.85 -0.50 -2.42
CA LEU A 31 2.11 0.08 -1.11
C LEU A 31 2.38 1.59 -1.29
N PHE A 32 1.89 2.41 -0.38
CA PHE A 32 2.30 3.81 -0.31
C PHE A 32 3.48 3.97 0.63
N ILE A 33 4.59 4.43 0.09
CA ILE A 33 5.79 4.76 0.85
C ILE A 33 5.76 6.25 1.18
N THR A 34 5.57 6.59 2.43
CA THR A 34 5.56 7.99 2.89
C THR A 34 6.96 8.53 3.07
N SER A 35 7.92 7.68 3.42
CA SER A 35 9.31 8.06 3.60
C SER A 35 10.23 6.94 3.11
N PRO A 36 11.06 7.21 2.08
CA PRO A 36 11.97 6.20 1.56
C PRO A 36 13.22 6.06 2.44
N PHE A 37 13.99 5.00 2.13
CA PHE A 37 15.30 4.77 2.71
C PHE A 37 16.29 5.85 2.26
N GLY A 38 17.14 6.30 3.17
CA GLY A 38 18.20 7.22 2.86
C GLY A 38 18.15 8.50 3.70
N SER A 39 18.93 9.48 3.29
CA SER A 39 18.97 10.78 3.96
C SER A 39 17.67 11.54 3.80
N ARG A 40 17.15 12.07 4.88
CA ARG A 40 15.93 12.87 4.91
C ARG A 40 16.02 13.94 5.99
N LYS A 41 15.12 14.93 5.94
CA LYS A 41 14.91 15.83 7.08
C LYS A 41 14.26 15.06 8.23
N ASP A 42 14.71 15.32 9.47
CA ASP A 42 14.09 14.73 10.65
C ASP A 42 12.61 15.15 10.72
N PRO A 43 11.65 14.21 10.79
CA PRO A 43 10.23 14.54 10.81
C PRO A 43 9.79 15.28 12.08
N LEU A 44 10.58 15.22 13.16
CA LEU A 44 10.31 15.94 14.41
C LEU A 44 11.08 17.26 14.53
N ASP A 45 12.13 17.45 13.74
CA ASP A 45 12.95 18.67 13.70
C ASP A 45 13.49 18.88 12.29
N SER A 46 12.77 19.67 11.48
CA SER A 46 13.11 19.92 10.08
C SER A 46 14.43 20.63 9.83
N THR A 47 15.10 21.10 10.89
CA THR A 47 16.44 21.72 10.80
C THR A 47 17.57 20.69 10.77
N LYS A 48 17.28 19.43 11.09
CA LYS A 48 18.27 18.35 11.14
C LYS A 48 18.07 17.38 9.99
N GLU A 49 19.17 16.88 9.45
CA GLU A 49 19.16 15.74 8.55
C GLU A 49 19.36 14.44 9.32
N GLN A 50 18.71 13.39 8.85
CA GLN A 50 18.69 12.08 9.46
C GLN A 50 18.80 11.01 8.39
N MET A 51 19.58 9.96 8.64
CA MET A 51 19.58 8.76 7.82
C MET A 51 18.39 7.88 8.20
N HIS A 52 17.44 7.70 7.28
CA HIS A 52 16.33 6.78 7.45
C HIS A 52 16.76 5.37 7.03
N GLN A 53 16.90 4.47 8.00
CA GLN A 53 17.40 3.10 7.78
C GLN A 53 16.31 2.08 7.49
N GLY A 54 15.18 2.54 6.99
CA GLY A 54 14.05 1.74 6.61
C GLY A 54 13.16 2.52 5.67
N ILE A 55 11.97 2.01 5.45
CA ILE A 55 10.89 2.72 4.77
C ILE A 55 9.69 2.85 5.70
N ASP A 56 8.95 3.93 5.54
CA ASP A 56 7.66 4.10 6.21
C ASP A 56 6.53 3.81 5.20
N ILE A 57 5.66 2.88 5.55
CA ILE A 57 4.55 2.44 4.71
C ILE A 57 3.26 2.92 5.37
N ARG A 58 2.44 3.65 4.62
CA ARG A 58 1.14 4.13 5.13
C ARG A 58 0.18 2.97 5.32
N CYS A 59 -0.40 2.88 6.51
CA CYS A 59 -1.43 1.89 6.84
C CYS A 59 -2.18 2.31 8.11
N ASN A 60 -3.34 1.70 8.33
CA ASN A 60 -4.25 2.05 9.42
C ASN A 60 -4.60 0.82 10.24
N PHE A 61 -3.79 0.46 11.24
CA PHE A 61 -4.05 -0.63 12.17
C PHE A 61 -4.41 -1.94 11.44
N GLU A 62 -3.52 -2.37 10.58
CA GLU A 62 -3.69 -3.52 9.71
C GLU A 62 -2.78 -4.67 10.12
N LYS A 63 -3.15 -5.89 9.74
CA LYS A 63 -2.30 -7.06 9.93
C LYS A 63 -0.95 -6.87 9.25
N VAL A 64 0.10 -7.14 9.98
CA VAL A 64 1.48 -7.13 9.49
C VAL A 64 1.91 -8.57 9.24
N LEU A 65 2.45 -8.83 8.06
CA LEU A 65 2.68 -10.17 7.56
C LEU A 65 4.17 -10.50 7.48
N SER A 66 4.50 -11.75 7.80
CA SER A 66 5.82 -12.31 7.53
C SER A 66 6.05 -12.40 6.02
N THR A 67 7.27 -12.14 5.59
CA THR A 67 7.59 -11.98 4.16
C THR A 67 8.11 -13.25 3.49
N GLU A 68 8.64 -14.19 4.25
CA GLU A 68 9.21 -15.44 3.73
C GLU A 68 8.83 -16.63 4.60
N ASN A 69 9.07 -17.82 4.09
CA ASN A 69 8.90 -19.07 4.85
C ASN A 69 10.09 -19.31 5.77
N ASN A 70 9.87 -20.13 6.79
CA ASN A 70 10.88 -20.56 7.75
C ASN A 70 11.57 -19.41 8.48
N GLY A 71 10.82 -18.32 8.71
CA GLY A 71 11.30 -17.22 9.51
C GLY A 71 11.32 -17.55 10.99
N LYS A 72 12.30 -17.04 11.69
CA LYS A 72 12.41 -17.16 13.15
C LYS A 72 12.28 -15.80 13.80
N VAL A 73 11.39 -15.66 14.76
CA VAL A 73 11.27 -14.46 15.56
C VAL A 73 12.45 -14.40 16.53
N VAL A 74 13.33 -13.42 16.33
CA VAL A 74 14.56 -13.28 17.13
C VAL A 74 14.51 -12.16 18.16
N SER A 75 13.59 -11.21 17.98
CA SER A 75 13.42 -10.11 18.93
C SER A 75 12.00 -9.59 18.93
N VAL A 76 11.50 -9.25 20.09
CA VAL A 76 10.19 -8.64 20.30
C VAL A 76 10.32 -7.56 21.37
N ASN A 77 9.81 -6.37 21.12
CA ASN A 77 9.72 -5.30 22.10
C ASN A 77 8.27 -4.89 22.31
N HIS A 78 7.76 -5.10 23.52
CA HIS A 78 6.38 -4.75 23.90
C HIS A 78 6.24 -3.32 24.45
N ASN A 79 7.34 -2.57 24.56
CA ASN A 79 7.32 -1.25 25.17
C ASN A 79 6.83 -0.18 24.17
N ALA A 80 5.57 0.20 24.30
CA ALA A 80 4.95 1.25 23.49
C ALA A 80 5.56 2.65 23.74
N GLN A 81 6.33 2.83 24.81
CA GLN A 81 6.95 4.10 25.17
C GLN A 81 8.40 4.24 24.69
N SER A 82 8.96 3.21 24.08
CA SER A 82 10.26 3.30 23.42
C SER A 82 10.18 4.18 22.16
N SER A 83 11.30 4.59 21.60
CA SER A 83 11.33 5.45 20.40
C SER A 83 10.57 4.81 19.22
N ASP A 84 10.79 3.52 18.99
CA ASP A 84 10.16 2.76 17.89
C ASP A 84 8.82 2.12 18.29
N GLY A 85 8.45 2.18 19.57
CA GLY A 85 7.27 1.52 20.08
C GLY A 85 7.38 0.00 20.03
N LYS A 86 6.24 -0.66 19.87
CA LYS A 86 6.19 -2.12 19.77
C LYS A 86 6.82 -2.58 18.45
N SER A 87 7.70 -3.57 18.54
CA SER A 87 8.47 -4.01 17.37
C SER A 87 8.72 -5.52 17.36
N ILE A 88 8.99 -6.05 16.17
CA ILE A 88 9.30 -7.46 15.92
C ILE A 88 10.47 -7.52 14.94
N THR A 89 11.42 -8.42 15.20
CA THR A 89 12.47 -8.79 14.24
C THR A 89 12.31 -10.25 13.85
N VAL A 90 12.25 -10.53 12.57
CA VAL A 90 12.20 -11.87 11.99
C VAL A 90 13.46 -12.13 11.19
N GLU A 91 14.06 -13.29 11.36
CA GLU A 91 15.31 -13.68 10.71
C GLU A 91 15.07 -14.83 9.75
N TYR A 92 15.67 -14.73 8.57
CA TYR A 92 15.64 -15.75 7.53
C TYR A 92 17.06 -16.20 7.19
N GLU A 93 17.24 -17.51 7.06
CA GLU A 93 18.53 -18.08 6.68
C GLU A 93 18.83 -17.81 5.20
N ARG A 94 20.12 -17.61 4.91
CA ARG A 94 20.68 -17.52 3.57
C ARG A 94 21.82 -18.50 3.42
N GLU A 95 22.37 -18.61 2.22
CA GLU A 95 23.50 -19.48 1.95
C GLU A 95 24.77 -19.03 2.67
N ASN A 96 25.68 -19.97 2.94
CA ASN A 96 27.01 -19.70 3.50
C ASN A 96 26.99 -19.01 4.89
N GLY A 97 26.00 -19.34 5.73
CA GLY A 97 25.87 -18.77 7.08
C GLY A 97 25.38 -17.33 7.11
N LYS A 98 24.99 -16.77 6.00
CA LYS A 98 24.39 -15.43 5.93
C LYS A 98 22.93 -15.48 6.34
N LYS A 99 22.42 -14.35 6.76
CA LYS A 99 21.02 -14.18 7.20
C LYS A 99 20.47 -12.84 6.74
N VAL A 100 19.16 -12.73 6.73
CA VAL A 100 18.43 -11.48 6.53
C VAL A 100 17.53 -11.28 7.74
N GLN A 101 17.57 -10.09 8.32
CA GLN A 101 16.64 -9.69 9.38
C GLN A 101 15.70 -8.62 8.87
N VAL A 102 14.41 -8.85 9.11
CA VAL A 102 13.32 -7.95 8.76
C VAL A 102 12.70 -7.41 10.04
N TYR A 103 12.60 -6.10 10.13
CA TYR A 103 12.20 -5.38 11.32
C TYR A 103 10.93 -4.58 11.06
N TYR A 104 9.98 -4.70 11.98
CA TYR A 104 8.68 -4.04 11.95
C TYR A 104 8.50 -3.24 13.22
N SER A 105 8.18 -1.96 13.13
CA SER A 105 7.97 -1.14 14.32
C SER A 105 6.74 -0.23 14.27
N HIS A 106 6.52 0.50 15.34
CA HIS A 106 5.31 1.30 15.59
C HIS A 106 4.02 0.48 15.61
N LEU A 107 4.11 -0.79 16.01
CA LEU A 107 2.98 -1.71 16.04
C LEU A 107 2.03 -1.38 17.20
N SER A 108 0.75 -1.72 17.01
CA SER A 108 -0.26 -1.67 18.07
C SER A 108 -0.36 -2.99 18.83
N GLU A 109 -0.15 -4.12 18.14
CA GLU A 109 -0.21 -5.46 18.73
C GLU A 109 0.92 -6.33 18.21
N ILE A 110 1.38 -7.26 19.05
CA ILE A 110 2.33 -8.29 18.71
C ILE A 110 1.70 -9.65 19.00
N ASN A 111 1.67 -10.52 18.00
CA ASN A 111 1.00 -11.84 18.07
C ASN A 111 1.98 -13.01 18.11
N VAL A 112 3.26 -12.73 18.18
CA VAL A 112 4.33 -13.74 18.18
C VAL A 112 5.27 -13.51 19.36
N LYS A 113 6.08 -14.53 19.66
CA LYS A 113 7.10 -14.48 20.71
C LYS A 113 8.45 -14.95 20.13
N VAL A 114 9.51 -14.57 20.80
CA VAL A 114 10.87 -15.01 20.45
C VAL A 114 10.94 -16.54 20.40
N GLY A 115 11.50 -17.06 19.34
CA GLY A 115 11.62 -18.49 19.08
C GLY A 115 10.55 -19.06 18.16
N ASP A 116 9.47 -18.34 17.90
CA ASP A 116 8.44 -18.80 16.97
C ASP A 116 8.99 -18.93 15.56
N THR A 117 8.55 -19.98 14.86
CA THR A 117 8.79 -20.18 13.43
C THR A 117 7.55 -19.76 12.66
N ILE A 118 7.73 -18.92 11.64
CA ILE A 118 6.63 -18.34 10.88
C ILE A 118 6.86 -18.49 9.38
N ASN A 119 5.76 -18.57 8.64
CA ASN A 119 5.77 -18.67 7.18
C ASN A 119 5.23 -17.40 6.52
N ALA A 120 5.52 -17.25 5.22
CA ALA A 120 5.07 -16.12 4.42
C ALA A 120 3.55 -15.92 4.52
N GLY A 121 3.14 -14.66 4.68
CA GLY A 121 1.73 -14.30 4.79
C GLY A 121 1.10 -14.51 6.17
N THR A 122 1.85 -15.07 7.13
CA THR A 122 1.37 -15.21 8.51
C THR A 122 1.32 -13.85 9.20
N SER A 123 0.18 -13.52 9.82
CA SER A 123 0.07 -12.30 10.62
C SER A 123 0.90 -12.43 11.90
N ILE A 124 1.81 -11.49 12.09
CA ILE A 124 2.70 -11.46 13.26
C ILE A 124 2.32 -10.36 14.25
N GLY A 125 1.46 -9.45 13.84
CA GLY A 125 1.00 -8.33 14.66
C GLY A 125 0.08 -7.41 13.88
N ILE A 126 -0.24 -6.28 14.50
CA ILE A 126 -1.06 -5.23 13.91
C ILE A 126 -0.25 -3.94 13.87
N SER A 127 -0.26 -3.26 12.74
CA SER A 127 0.36 -1.94 12.61
C SER A 127 -0.33 -0.93 13.53
N GLY A 128 0.32 0.17 13.81
CA GLY A 128 -0.24 1.17 14.70
C GLY A 128 0.47 2.51 14.61
N ASN A 129 0.61 3.13 15.75
CA ASN A 129 1.25 4.43 15.92
C ASN A 129 1.97 4.51 17.27
N SER A 130 2.48 3.39 17.76
CA SER A 130 3.18 3.31 19.03
C SER A 130 4.60 3.86 18.92
N GLY A 131 5.15 4.32 20.04
CA GLY A 131 6.48 4.89 20.12
C GLY A 131 6.47 6.40 20.22
N THR A 132 7.63 6.96 20.64
CA THR A 132 7.77 8.40 20.83
C THR A 132 8.22 9.15 19.58
N ARG A 133 8.73 8.43 18.56
CA ARG A 133 9.21 9.00 17.30
C ARG A 133 8.29 8.64 16.14
N THR A 134 7.01 8.96 16.25
CA THR A 134 6.04 8.75 15.18
C THR A 134 5.23 10.02 14.97
N THR A 135 4.84 10.28 13.74
CA THR A 135 4.03 11.43 13.33
C THR A 135 2.62 11.02 12.87
N GLY A 136 2.26 9.77 12.99
CA GLY A 136 0.95 9.24 12.60
C GLY A 136 1.00 7.76 12.27
N PRO A 137 -0.16 7.12 12.09
CA PRO A 137 -0.23 5.69 11.80
C PRO A 137 0.56 5.31 10.54
N HIS A 138 1.49 4.37 10.70
CA HIS A 138 2.28 3.80 9.61
C HIS A 138 3.00 2.54 10.09
N LEU A 139 3.58 1.81 9.17
CA LEU A 139 4.52 0.73 9.46
C LEU A 139 5.93 1.20 9.11
N HIS A 140 6.82 1.21 10.07
CA HIS A 140 8.25 1.31 9.80
C HIS A 140 8.78 -0.09 9.51
N PHE A 141 9.40 -0.26 8.36
CA PHE A 141 9.87 -1.53 7.83
C PHE A 141 11.34 -1.40 7.44
N SER A 142 12.20 -2.22 8.04
CA SER A 142 13.63 -2.17 7.73
C SER A 142 14.22 -3.56 7.52
N VAL A 143 15.33 -3.63 6.80
CA VAL A 143 15.98 -4.88 6.41
C VAL A 143 17.48 -4.75 6.63
N LYS A 144 18.07 -5.78 7.24
CA LYS A 144 19.52 -5.91 7.41
C LYS A 144 20.01 -7.22 6.82
N ASN A 145 21.12 -7.15 6.11
CA ASN A 145 21.91 -8.33 5.75
C ASN A 145 22.90 -8.63 6.88
N ILE A 146 22.94 -9.87 7.32
CA ILE A 146 23.86 -10.37 8.33
C ILE A 146 24.88 -11.29 7.67
N ASN A 147 26.15 -10.95 7.78
CA ASN A 147 27.24 -11.79 7.27
C ASN A 147 27.51 -12.97 8.19
N ALA A 148 28.24 -13.97 7.67
CA ALA A 148 28.61 -15.17 8.43
C ALA A 148 29.43 -14.85 9.68
N ASP A 149 30.19 -13.77 9.68
CA ASP A 149 30.98 -13.29 10.82
C ASP A 149 30.15 -12.50 11.88
N GLY A 150 28.84 -12.34 11.64
CA GLY A 150 27.93 -11.60 12.52
C GLY A 150 27.85 -10.10 12.25
N THR A 151 28.66 -9.56 11.35
CA THR A 151 28.53 -8.15 10.95
C THR A 151 27.24 -7.92 10.17
N SER A 152 26.62 -6.75 10.34
CA SER A 152 25.35 -6.44 9.71
C SER A 152 25.42 -5.14 8.93
N ARG A 153 24.57 -5.05 7.91
CA ARG A 153 24.41 -3.86 7.09
C ARG A 153 22.94 -3.62 6.81
N SER A 154 22.47 -2.41 7.07
CA SER A 154 21.13 -1.97 6.62
C SER A 154 21.12 -1.82 5.10
N ILE A 155 20.09 -2.33 4.49
CA ILE A 155 19.86 -2.19 3.04
C ILE A 155 18.55 -1.46 2.79
N ASP A 156 18.41 -0.90 1.59
CA ASP A 156 17.15 -0.33 1.16
C ASP A 156 16.07 -1.42 1.11
N PRO A 157 15.00 -1.31 1.93
CA PRO A 157 13.95 -2.33 1.93
C PRO A 157 13.25 -2.48 0.58
N THR A 158 13.27 -1.48 -0.28
CA THR A 158 12.69 -1.60 -1.62
C THR A 158 13.49 -2.57 -2.51
N ALA A 159 14.79 -2.69 -2.28
CA ALA A 159 15.61 -3.73 -2.92
C ALA A 159 15.17 -5.14 -2.48
N TYR A 160 14.94 -5.31 -1.19
CA TYR A 160 14.44 -6.55 -0.62
C TYR A 160 13.04 -6.90 -1.14
N LEU A 161 12.12 -5.93 -1.14
CA LEU A 161 10.76 -6.12 -1.65
C LEU A 161 10.77 -6.45 -3.15
N SER A 162 11.65 -5.83 -3.92
CA SER A 162 11.82 -6.17 -5.34
C SER A 162 12.30 -7.62 -5.53
N GLU A 163 13.23 -8.07 -4.72
CA GLU A 163 13.74 -9.46 -4.76
C GLU A 163 12.62 -10.46 -4.47
N ILE A 164 11.86 -10.27 -3.38
CA ILE A 164 10.77 -11.20 -3.06
C ILE A 164 9.60 -11.10 -4.04
N ALA A 165 9.36 -9.94 -4.62
CA ALA A 165 8.35 -9.78 -5.67
C ALA A 165 8.71 -10.61 -6.91
N GLN A 166 9.97 -10.59 -7.32
CA GLN A 166 10.44 -11.39 -8.45
C GLN A 166 10.37 -12.89 -8.15
N LYS A 167 10.89 -13.31 -7.00
CA LYS A 167 10.89 -14.73 -6.59
C LYS A 167 9.48 -15.27 -6.37
N GLY A 168 8.58 -14.47 -5.81
CA GLY A 168 7.22 -14.86 -5.49
C GLY A 168 6.20 -14.52 -6.59
N ASN A 169 6.63 -13.97 -7.70
CA ASN A 169 5.76 -13.47 -8.77
C ASN A 169 4.65 -12.55 -8.23
N ILE A 170 5.04 -11.65 -7.34
CA ILE A 170 4.14 -10.67 -6.74
C ILE A 170 4.19 -9.39 -7.57
N LYS A 171 3.03 -8.96 -8.07
CA LYS A 171 2.90 -7.78 -8.92
C LYS A 171 2.39 -6.59 -8.11
N LEU A 172 3.20 -6.14 -7.18
CA LEU A 172 2.93 -4.97 -6.36
C LEU A 172 3.96 -3.87 -6.64
N GLN A 173 3.53 -2.63 -6.53
CA GLN A 173 4.38 -1.47 -6.62
C GLN A 173 4.57 -0.84 -5.24
N ALA A 174 5.71 -0.20 -5.03
CA ALA A 174 5.96 0.63 -3.85
C ALA A 174 6.05 2.09 -4.31
N LEU A 175 4.97 2.84 -4.16
CA LEU A 175 4.85 4.19 -4.70
C LEU A 175 5.29 5.25 -3.69
N HIS A 176 6.17 6.13 -4.13
CA HIS A 176 6.55 7.34 -3.40
C HIS A 176 6.57 8.52 -4.37
N ASN A 177 5.74 9.52 -4.13
CA ASN A 177 5.56 10.67 -5.03
C ASN A 177 5.34 10.25 -6.49
N GLY A 178 4.52 9.22 -6.68
CA GLY A 178 4.16 8.69 -7.99
C GLY A 178 5.21 7.81 -8.67
N LYS A 179 6.35 7.60 -8.02
CA LYS A 179 7.41 6.72 -8.55
C LYS A 179 7.35 5.36 -7.89
N ASP A 180 7.47 4.30 -8.68
CA ASP A 180 7.63 2.95 -8.17
C ASP A 180 9.09 2.72 -7.77
N LEU A 181 9.32 2.63 -6.46
CA LEU A 181 10.67 2.45 -5.92
C LEU A 181 11.23 1.05 -6.18
N LEU A 182 10.40 0.08 -6.57
CA LEU A 182 10.86 -1.26 -6.93
C LEU A 182 11.45 -1.33 -8.33
N ALA A 183 11.07 -0.41 -9.21
CA ALA A 183 11.40 -0.47 -10.64
C ALA A 183 12.91 -0.46 -10.89
N LYS A 184 13.71 0.26 -10.12
CA LYS A 184 15.16 0.34 -10.28
C LYS A 184 15.91 -0.95 -9.94
N TYR A 185 15.27 -1.87 -9.22
CA TYR A 185 15.85 -3.16 -8.84
C TYR A 185 15.35 -4.31 -9.69
N THR A 186 14.34 -4.07 -10.52
CA THR A 186 13.83 -5.08 -11.45
C THR A 186 14.85 -5.25 -12.57
N VAL A 187 15.27 -6.51 -12.82
CA VAL A 187 16.04 -6.81 -14.03
C VAL A 187 15.07 -6.67 -15.20
N GLN A 188 15.10 -5.52 -15.84
CA GLN A 188 14.34 -5.32 -17.07
C GLN A 188 15.11 -5.97 -18.20
N ASP A 189 14.44 -6.87 -18.94
CA ASP A 189 14.91 -7.26 -20.25
C ASP A 189 15.08 -6.00 -21.10
N GLU A 190 16.23 -5.85 -21.74
CA GLU A 190 16.52 -4.68 -22.60
C GLU A 190 15.46 -4.46 -23.68
N SER A 191 14.69 -5.52 -24.03
CA SER A 191 13.57 -5.45 -24.95
C SER A 191 12.34 -4.73 -24.36
N ASN A 192 12.17 -4.70 -23.05
CA ASN A 192 11.06 -4.03 -22.37
C ASN A 192 11.32 -2.55 -22.10
N GLN A 193 12.60 -2.12 -22.04
CA GLN A 193 12.92 -0.71 -21.86
C GLN A 193 12.49 0.17 -23.05
N LYS A 194 12.43 -0.40 -24.26
CA LYS A 194 11.97 0.33 -25.44
C LYS A 194 10.45 0.41 -25.56
N THR A 195 9.72 -0.48 -24.92
CA THR A 195 8.25 -0.49 -24.93
C THR A 195 7.67 0.41 -23.87
N ASP A 196 8.31 0.56 -22.71
CA ASP A 196 7.83 1.42 -21.63
C ASP A 196 7.82 2.92 -22.01
N VAL A 197 8.74 3.35 -22.86
CA VAL A 197 8.80 4.74 -23.35
C VAL A 197 7.69 5.04 -24.36
N LYS A 198 7.14 4.04 -25.04
CA LYS A 198 6.10 4.21 -26.05
C LYS A 198 4.67 3.97 -25.56
N VAL A 199 4.51 3.38 -24.40
CA VAL A 199 3.20 3.06 -23.81
C VAL A 199 2.71 4.21 -22.93
N ASP A 200 3.34 5.36 -23.01
CA ASP A 200 2.99 6.58 -22.30
C ASP A 200 1.59 7.11 -22.63
N THR A 201 0.94 6.52 -23.63
CA THR A 201 -0.44 6.79 -23.99
C THR A 201 -1.44 5.81 -23.41
N SER A 202 -0.97 4.76 -22.73
CA SER A 202 -1.88 3.88 -22.04
C SER A 202 -2.35 4.55 -20.78
N LEU A 203 -3.59 4.95 -20.78
CA LEU A 203 -4.35 5.45 -19.65
C LEU A 203 -4.56 4.35 -18.61
N THR A 204 -3.53 3.57 -18.25
CA THR A 204 -3.63 2.74 -17.08
C THR A 204 -3.55 3.63 -15.84
N PRO A 205 -4.34 3.42 -14.80
CA PRO A 205 -4.39 4.27 -13.62
C PRO A 205 -3.04 4.45 -12.95
N ASP A 206 -2.22 3.39 -12.94
CA ASP A 206 -0.90 3.42 -12.34
C ASP A 206 0.05 4.34 -13.10
N ASN A 207 0.06 4.25 -14.43
CA ASN A 207 0.87 5.13 -15.28
C ASN A 207 0.38 6.57 -15.23
N TRP A 208 -0.90 6.74 -15.11
CA TRP A 208 -1.56 8.04 -15.07
C TRP A 208 -1.30 8.75 -13.75
N MET A 209 -1.46 8.05 -12.64
CA MET A 209 -1.11 8.52 -11.31
C MET A 209 0.39 8.85 -11.23
N LYS A 210 1.25 7.99 -11.75
CA LYS A 210 2.70 8.22 -11.85
C LYS A 210 3.03 9.46 -12.66
N LYS A 211 2.40 9.64 -13.81
CA LYS A 211 2.64 10.78 -14.69
C LYS A 211 2.22 12.10 -14.05
N LEU A 212 1.08 12.14 -13.39
CA LEU A 212 0.59 13.32 -12.70
C LEU A 212 1.41 13.68 -11.47
N LEU A 213 1.88 12.67 -10.73
CA LEU A 213 2.67 12.86 -9.51
C LEU A 213 4.15 13.11 -9.80
N SER A 214 4.67 12.68 -10.95
CA SER A 214 6.07 12.88 -11.34
C SER A 214 6.32 14.22 -12.05
N SER A 215 5.29 14.89 -12.56
CA SER A 215 5.45 16.21 -13.15
C SER A 215 5.37 17.27 -12.05
N GLU A 216 6.52 17.78 -11.65
CA GLU A 216 6.61 18.97 -10.78
C GLU A 216 5.89 20.18 -11.41
N ASP A 217 5.67 20.14 -12.71
CA ASP A 217 5.01 21.18 -13.51
C ASP A 217 3.53 20.88 -13.81
N SER A 218 2.91 19.85 -13.22
CA SER A 218 1.48 19.71 -13.37
C SER A 218 0.81 20.90 -12.68
N GLY A 219 0.40 21.90 -13.45
CA GLY A 219 -0.15 23.18 -12.99
C GLY A 219 -1.36 23.12 -12.04
N LEU A 220 -1.47 22.06 -11.27
CA LEU A 220 -2.46 21.87 -10.21
C LEU A 220 -2.04 22.51 -8.88
N GLY A 221 -0.83 23.08 -8.78
CA GLY A 221 -0.39 23.86 -7.63
C GLY A 221 -0.36 23.13 -6.29
N LEU A 222 -0.47 21.81 -6.30
CA LEU A 222 -0.60 20.98 -5.10
C LEU A 222 0.75 20.43 -4.60
N SER A 223 1.84 20.71 -5.29
CA SER A 223 3.14 20.05 -5.09
C SER A 223 3.87 20.43 -3.80
N ASN A 224 3.43 21.44 -3.05
CA ASN A 224 4.21 22.00 -1.95
C ASN A 224 3.48 22.15 -0.61
N ILE A 225 2.23 21.72 -0.49
CA ILE A 225 1.42 22.01 0.70
C ILE A 225 0.71 20.75 1.17
N GLY A 226 1.08 20.26 2.37
CA GLY A 226 0.36 19.23 3.08
C GLY A 226 0.96 17.83 2.99
N ASP A 227 0.19 16.84 3.40
CA ASP A 227 0.56 15.43 3.38
C ASP A 227 0.73 14.95 1.92
N PRO A 228 1.91 14.40 1.53
CA PRO A 228 2.11 13.88 0.17
C PRO A 228 1.07 12.84 -0.25
N ILE A 229 0.56 12.05 0.68
CA ILE A 229 -0.47 11.04 0.41
C ILE A 229 -1.80 11.69 0.09
N MET A 230 -2.20 12.72 0.82
CA MET A 230 -3.40 13.47 0.53
C MET A 230 -3.31 14.12 -0.85
N ASN A 231 -2.15 14.68 -1.21
CA ASN A 231 -1.93 15.24 -2.53
C ASN A 231 -2.04 14.18 -3.64
N MET A 232 -1.51 12.98 -3.43
CA MET A 232 -1.72 11.85 -4.33
C MET A 232 -3.19 11.53 -4.54
N VAL A 233 -3.93 11.41 -3.45
CA VAL A 233 -5.36 11.08 -3.50
C VAL A 233 -6.15 12.18 -4.21
N VAL A 234 -5.89 13.44 -3.89
CA VAL A 234 -6.55 14.59 -4.54
C VAL A 234 -6.25 14.61 -6.04
N THR A 235 -5.02 14.39 -6.43
CA THR A 235 -4.61 14.37 -7.84
C THR A 235 -5.28 13.22 -8.59
N ALA A 236 -5.26 12.02 -8.03
CA ALA A 236 -5.92 10.86 -8.61
C ALA A 236 -7.44 11.06 -8.72
N PHE A 237 -8.05 11.65 -7.71
CA PHE A 237 -9.48 11.96 -7.70
C PHE A 237 -9.83 13.00 -8.78
N SER A 238 -9.08 14.07 -8.88
CA SER A 238 -9.29 15.12 -9.89
C SER A 238 -9.20 14.53 -11.30
N SER A 239 -8.26 13.66 -11.51
CA SER A 239 -8.06 12.98 -12.78
C SER A 239 -9.18 12.01 -13.12
N LEU A 240 -9.68 11.27 -12.13
CA LEU A 240 -10.83 10.39 -12.30
C LEU A 240 -12.09 11.20 -12.66
N MET A 241 -12.29 12.35 -12.03
CA MET A 241 -13.43 13.23 -12.33
C MET A 241 -13.35 13.85 -13.72
N MET A 242 -12.15 14.23 -14.16
CA MET A 242 -11.93 14.70 -15.55
C MET A 242 -12.28 13.63 -16.57
N LEU A 243 -11.91 12.37 -16.31
CA LEU A 243 -12.27 11.26 -17.16
C LEU A 243 -13.80 11.05 -17.20
N ALA A 244 -14.46 11.11 -16.07
CA ALA A 244 -15.91 10.96 -15.99
C ALA A 244 -16.63 12.05 -16.84
N VAL A 245 -16.15 13.29 -16.80
CA VAL A 245 -16.66 14.37 -17.63
C VAL A 245 -16.40 14.10 -19.12
N GLN A 246 -15.24 13.61 -19.48
CA GLN A 246 -14.94 13.25 -20.88
C GLN A 246 -15.84 12.14 -21.41
N ILE A 247 -16.15 11.15 -20.56
CA ILE A 247 -17.05 10.06 -20.90
C ILE A 247 -18.48 10.57 -21.10
N ASP A 248 -18.97 11.46 -20.24
CA ASP A 248 -20.31 12.03 -20.36
C ASP A 248 -20.53 12.82 -21.67
N ASN A 249 -19.47 13.42 -22.20
CA ASN A 249 -19.53 14.24 -23.41
C ASN A 249 -19.38 13.45 -24.71
N LYS A 250 -19.22 12.14 -24.64
CA LYS A 250 -19.03 11.27 -25.82
C LYS A 250 -20.26 10.43 -26.13
N ASN A 251 -20.40 10.05 -27.41
CA ASN A 251 -21.43 9.10 -27.82
C ASN A 251 -21.08 7.67 -27.30
N ASP A 252 -22.05 6.74 -27.37
CA ASP A 252 -21.92 5.42 -26.76
C ASP A 252 -20.77 4.58 -27.35
N GLU A 253 -20.44 4.74 -28.62
CA GLU A 253 -19.32 4.03 -29.23
C GLU A 253 -17.96 4.58 -28.83
N GLU A 254 -17.84 5.91 -28.74
CA GLU A 254 -16.64 6.56 -28.23
C GLU A 254 -16.43 6.30 -26.74
N LYS A 255 -17.52 6.22 -25.97
CA LYS A 255 -17.47 5.80 -24.56
C LYS A 255 -16.87 4.42 -24.42
N LYS A 256 -17.32 3.45 -25.21
CA LYS A 256 -16.78 2.08 -25.18
C LYS A 256 -15.29 2.02 -25.49
N SER A 257 -14.83 2.82 -26.45
CA SER A 257 -13.42 2.86 -26.83
C SER A 257 -12.54 3.47 -25.73
N VAL A 258 -12.96 4.58 -25.15
CA VAL A 258 -12.24 5.22 -24.03
C VAL A 258 -12.25 4.32 -22.81
N ILE A 259 -13.36 3.70 -22.55
CA ILE A 259 -13.60 2.79 -21.43
C ILE A 259 -12.75 1.51 -21.57
N SER A 260 -12.72 0.88 -22.74
CA SER A 260 -11.94 -0.35 -22.94
C SER A 260 -10.43 -0.11 -22.83
N ASN A 261 -9.96 1.08 -23.17
CA ASN A 261 -8.53 1.44 -23.08
C ASN A 261 -8.11 1.90 -21.67
N ALA A 262 -9.06 2.39 -20.89
CA ALA A 262 -8.73 3.10 -19.66
C ALA A 262 -9.13 2.38 -18.37
N LEU A 263 -10.04 1.42 -18.39
CA LEU A 263 -10.94 1.33 -17.27
C LEU A 263 -10.86 0.17 -16.33
N ASP A 264 -10.29 -0.93 -16.69
CA ASP A 264 -10.18 -2.03 -15.73
C ASP A 264 -9.29 -1.68 -14.55
N LYS A 265 -8.70 -0.50 -14.54
CA LYS A 265 -7.63 -0.16 -13.61
C LYS A 265 -7.66 1.27 -13.07
N GLN A 266 -8.61 2.14 -13.45
CA GLN A 266 -8.62 3.48 -12.87
C GLN A 266 -9.34 3.49 -11.55
N SER A 267 -8.56 3.66 -10.51
CA SER A 267 -9.07 3.70 -9.16
C SER A 267 -8.36 4.77 -8.35
N VAL A 268 -9.09 5.36 -7.42
CA VAL A 268 -8.52 6.20 -6.38
C VAL A 268 -8.55 5.40 -5.09
N ASP A 269 -7.39 5.07 -4.55
CA ASP A 269 -7.31 4.41 -3.27
C ASP A 269 -7.42 5.45 -2.16
N LEU A 270 -8.54 5.43 -1.44
CA LEU A 270 -8.80 6.28 -0.30
C LEU A 270 -8.33 5.65 1.02
N THR A 271 -7.93 4.40 1.00
CA THR A 271 -7.53 3.66 2.20
C THR A 271 -6.46 4.38 3.03
N PRO A 272 -5.42 4.99 2.42
CA PRO A 272 -4.39 5.68 3.20
C PRO A 272 -4.88 6.88 4.00
N ILE A 273 -6.00 7.50 3.61
CA ILE A 273 -6.53 8.68 4.29
C ILE A 273 -7.76 8.39 5.14
N VAL A 274 -8.30 7.18 5.07
CA VAL A 274 -9.51 6.78 5.81
C VAL A 274 -9.10 5.83 6.94
N PRO A 275 -9.17 6.25 8.20
CA PRO A 275 -8.78 5.39 9.32
C PRO A 275 -9.73 4.20 9.47
N ASN A 276 -9.17 3.08 9.95
CA ASN A 276 -9.90 1.85 10.28
C ASN A 276 -10.63 1.20 9.09
N MET A 277 -10.20 1.45 7.87
CA MET A 277 -10.70 0.79 6.66
C MET A 277 -9.70 -0.27 6.19
N LYS A 278 -10.20 -1.45 5.90
CA LYS A 278 -9.41 -2.51 5.28
C LYS A 278 -9.16 -2.22 3.80
N ALA A 279 -10.18 -1.74 3.11
CA ALA A 279 -10.08 -1.29 1.73
C ALA A 279 -11.11 -0.18 1.47
N CYS A 280 -10.72 0.83 0.70
CA CYS A 280 -11.60 1.90 0.30
C CYS A 280 -11.13 2.45 -1.04
N VAL A 281 -11.85 2.11 -2.12
CA VAL A 281 -11.42 2.40 -3.50
C VAL A 281 -12.60 2.97 -4.28
N LEU A 282 -12.35 4.06 -4.99
CA LEU A 282 -13.29 4.67 -5.91
C LEU A 282 -12.86 4.33 -7.35
N THR A 283 -13.76 3.75 -8.11
CA THR A 283 -13.51 3.39 -9.52
C THR A 283 -14.59 3.95 -10.43
N ILE A 284 -14.32 3.98 -11.74
CA ILE A 284 -15.35 4.27 -12.74
C ILE A 284 -15.74 2.96 -13.44
N ASN A 285 -17.04 2.67 -13.54
CA ASN A 285 -17.53 1.49 -14.23
C ASN A 285 -17.64 1.71 -15.75
N ASN A 286 -18.08 0.68 -16.47
CA ASN A 286 -18.23 0.71 -17.93
C ASN A 286 -19.24 1.73 -18.44
N GLU A 287 -20.11 2.25 -17.58
CA GLU A 287 -21.09 3.30 -17.92
C GLU A 287 -20.57 4.71 -17.59
N GLY A 288 -19.35 4.82 -17.08
CA GLY A 288 -18.74 6.10 -16.69
C GLY A 288 -19.17 6.59 -15.30
N LYS A 289 -19.78 5.72 -14.49
CA LYS A 289 -20.29 6.07 -13.16
C LYS A 289 -19.30 5.68 -12.09
N ALA A 290 -19.20 6.50 -11.04
CA ALA A 290 -18.30 6.27 -9.94
C ALA A 290 -18.84 5.22 -8.98
N ILE A 291 -18.09 4.17 -8.76
CA ILE A 291 -18.39 3.07 -7.85
C ILE A 291 -17.44 3.15 -6.67
N LEU A 292 -18.00 3.23 -5.47
CA LEU A 292 -17.24 3.14 -4.23
C LEU A 292 -17.30 1.71 -3.71
N LYS A 293 -16.12 1.13 -3.49
CA LYS A 293 -15.95 -0.15 -2.79
C LYS A 293 -15.24 0.13 -1.48
N ALA A 294 -15.88 -0.23 -0.37
CA ALA A 294 -15.32 -0.05 0.95
C ALA A 294 -15.52 -1.29 1.81
N ASP A 295 -14.53 -1.61 2.62
CA ASP A 295 -14.53 -2.76 3.52
C ASP A 295 -13.89 -2.32 4.84
N ASN A 296 -14.66 -2.37 5.93
CA ASN A 296 -14.17 -2.08 7.28
C ASN A 296 -13.81 -3.33 8.09
N GLY A 297 -13.80 -4.50 7.44
CA GLY A 297 -13.57 -5.80 8.09
C GLY A 297 -14.84 -6.47 8.62
N ILE A 298 -15.95 -5.75 8.73
CA ILE A 298 -17.25 -6.24 9.20
C ILE A 298 -18.28 -6.14 8.07
N THR A 299 -18.38 -4.97 7.46
CA THR A 299 -19.35 -4.65 6.41
C THR A 299 -18.62 -4.28 5.13
N GLN A 300 -19.11 -4.78 4.00
CA GLN A 300 -18.62 -4.44 2.67
C GLN A 300 -19.67 -3.59 1.94
N LEU A 301 -19.21 -2.56 1.25
CA LEU A 301 -20.00 -1.68 0.42
C LEU A 301 -19.47 -1.72 -1.00
N SER A 302 -20.36 -1.88 -1.98
CA SER A 302 -20.05 -1.68 -3.39
C SER A 302 -21.28 -1.05 -4.03
N ARG A 303 -21.23 0.26 -4.31
CA ARG A 303 -22.35 0.95 -4.93
C ARG A 303 -21.90 2.18 -5.69
N GLU A 304 -22.76 2.63 -6.59
CA GLU A 304 -22.61 3.90 -7.29
C GLU A 304 -22.84 5.07 -6.34
N LEU A 305 -21.94 6.05 -6.39
CA LEU A 305 -22.12 7.31 -5.70
C LEU A 305 -23.03 8.24 -6.51
N THR A 306 -23.96 8.90 -5.82
CA THR A 306 -24.78 9.93 -6.44
C THR A 306 -23.94 11.17 -6.76
N SER A 307 -24.44 12.03 -7.64
CA SER A 307 -23.79 13.30 -7.98
C SER A 307 -23.59 14.18 -6.73
N SER A 308 -24.54 14.15 -5.80
CA SER A 308 -24.44 14.87 -4.53
C SER A 308 -23.30 14.34 -3.65
N GLU A 309 -23.18 13.02 -3.56
CA GLU A 309 -22.10 12.35 -2.80
C GLU A 309 -20.72 12.62 -3.40
N LEU A 310 -20.60 12.59 -4.73
CA LEU A 310 -19.38 12.95 -5.44
C LEU A 310 -18.99 14.41 -5.21
N SER A 311 -19.97 15.32 -5.23
CA SER A 311 -19.74 16.73 -4.96
C SER A 311 -19.24 16.97 -3.54
N ARG A 312 -19.79 16.28 -2.56
CA ARG A 312 -19.32 16.35 -1.16
C ARG A 312 -17.91 15.77 -1.01
N LEU A 313 -17.63 14.66 -1.65
CA LEU A 313 -16.29 14.07 -1.65
C LEU A 313 -15.27 15.02 -2.27
N SER A 314 -15.60 15.59 -3.41
CA SER A 314 -14.77 16.59 -4.08
C SER A 314 -14.54 17.82 -3.18
N ALA A 315 -15.58 18.36 -2.58
CA ALA A 315 -15.48 19.53 -1.70
C ALA A 315 -14.57 19.24 -0.49
N ASN A 316 -14.66 18.06 0.09
CA ASN A 316 -13.81 17.69 1.23
C ASN A 316 -12.35 17.48 0.83
N LEU A 317 -12.09 16.90 -0.34
CA LEU A 317 -10.73 16.65 -0.80
C LEU A 317 -10.02 17.91 -1.29
N THR A 318 -10.75 18.83 -1.94
CA THR A 318 -10.15 19.98 -2.65
C THR A 318 -10.25 21.30 -1.89
N ASN A 319 -10.92 21.35 -0.75
CA ASN A 319 -11.08 22.59 0.02
C ASN A 319 -9.72 23.05 0.58
N PRO A 320 -9.21 24.23 0.13
CA PRO A 320 -7.91 24.72 0.59
C PRO A 320 -7.91 25.18 2.06
N ASN A 321 -9.07 25.43 2.64
CA ASN A 321 -9.19 25.91 4.02
C ASN A 321 -9.20 24.78 5.05
N LEU A 322 -9.26 23.54 4.63
CA LEU A 322 -9.20 22.38 5.53
C LEU A 322 -7.78 21.85 5.64
N SER A 323 -7.36 21.53 6.87
CA SER A 323 -6.12 20.79 7.09
C SER A 323 -6.24 19.37 6.52
N GLU A 324 -5.10 18.74 6.23
CA GLU A 324 -5.06 17.39 5.71
C GLU A 324 -5.72 16.38 6.66
N VAL A 325 -5.55 16.59 7.96
CA VAL A 325 -6.20 15.77 8.99
C VAL A 325 -7.71 15.91 8.93
N THR A 326 -8.21 17.14 8.82
CA THR A 326 -9.65 17.41 8.74
C THR A 326 -10.26 16.86 7.47
N LYS A 327 -9.58 16.96 6.32
CA LYS A 327 -10.00 16.33 5.06
C LYS A 327 -10.17 14.81 5.22
N GLY A 328 -9.17 14.15 5.78
CA GLY A 328 -9.22 12.71 6.02
C GLY A 328 -10.37 12.31 6.96
N LEU A 329 -10.58 13.05 8.03
CA LEU A 329 -11.68 12.80 8.98
C LEU A 329 -13.06 12.97 8.32
N ARG A 330 -13.24 13.98 7.49
CA ARG A 330 -14.52 14.22 6.80
C ARG A 330 -14.82 13.14 5.77
N VAL A 331 -13.82 12.74 4.98
CA VAL A 331 -13.95 11.63 4.03
C VAL A 331 -14.26 10.34 4.77
N SER A 332 -13.55 10.08 5.85
CA SER A 332 -13.79 8.90 6.71
C SER A 332 -15.21 8.88 7.28
N GLY A 333 -15.69 10.02 7.78
CA GLY A 333 -17.05 10.14 8.30
C GLY A 333 -18.11 9.88 7.24
N MET A 334 -17.92 10.41 6.05
CA MET A 334 -18.81 10.16 4.91
C MET A 334 -18.89 8.67 4.55
N ILE A 335 -17.76 8.00 4.44
CA ILE A 335 -17.71 6.58 4.08
C ILE A 335 -18.27 5.70 5.19
N SER A 336 -17.96 6.01 6.44
CA SER A 336 -18.54 5.32 7.60
C SER A 336 -20.07 5.44 7.63
N GLY A 337 -20.61 6.61 7.30
CA GLY A 337 -22.04 6.83 7.17
C GLY A 337 -22.69 5.96 6.09
N LEU A 338 -22.03 5.81 4.94
CA LEU A 338 -22.51 4.93 3.86
C LEU A 338 -22.50 3.45 4.27
N LEU A 339 -21.49 3.01 4.99
CA LEU A 339 -21.40 1.64 5.50
C LEU A 339 -22.49 1.36 6.55
N LEU A 340 -22.76 2.30 7.44
CA LEU A 340 -23.83 2.17 8.44
C LEU A 340 -25.21 2.12 7.79
N SER A 341 -25.46 2.92 6.77
CA SER A 341 -26.71 2.90 6.00
C SER A 341 -26.95 1.55 5.33
N GLN A 342 -25.90 0.95 4.79
CA GLN A 342 -26.00 -0.39 4.18
C GLN A 342 -26.26 -1.47 5.23
N GLN A 343 -25.63 -1.40 6.38
CA GLN A 343 -25.82 -2.34 7.47
C GLN A 343 -27.27 -2.27 8.00
N ALA A 344 -27.85 -1.08 8.10
CA ALA A 344 -29.24 -0.89 8.51
C ALA A 344 -30.25 -1.45 7.49
N SER A 345 -29.95 -1.40 6.19
CA SER A 345 -30.81 -1.92 5.14
C SER A 345 -30.79 -3.45 5.02
N GLN A 346 -29.81 -4.11 5.63
CA GLN A 346 -29.70 -5.59 5.64
C GLN A 346 -30.39 -6.23 6.86
N ASN A 347 -30.81 -5.45 7.87
CA ASN A 347 -31.59 -5.87 9.03
C ASN A 347 -33.07 -5.53 8.82
#